data_20de983279a69c650b6dfa53ba1380cb
#
_entry.id   20de983279a69c650b6dfa53ba1380cb
#
_cell.length_a   1.000
_cell.length_b   1.000
_cell.length_c   1.000
_cell.angle_alpha   90.00
_cell.angle_beta   90.00
_cell.angle_gamma   90.00
#
_symmetry.space_group_name_H-M   'P 1'
#
loop_
_entity.id
_entity.type
_entity.pdbx_description
1 polymer ?
#
loop_
_entity_poly.entity_id
_entity_poly.type
_entity_poly.pdbx_seq_one_letter_code
_entity_poly.pdbx_strand_id
1 'polypeptide(L)'
;IRLGHVHPITQTIEHLKEIMGRLGFSVTEGPEVEDPWHNFVALNIPDDHPARDPLDNFYLKTAEKNSGATRLLRSQTSTVQIRVMESRQPPVRIISLGRVYRPDEADATHFPMFHQMEGLWVDRGVTMAQLKSVLRLFATSYLGGDVNIRFRPSFFPFTEPSVEVDFWWSGRWIEFGGAGMVDPNVLNAVGYDPEVYTGFAFGLGVERLCMRRHQVTDIRDLYRNDVRFLRQF
;
A
#
# COMPACT_ATOMS: atom_id res chain seq x y z
N ILE A 1 7.46 37.52 -5.90
CA ILE A 1 7.69 36.27 -5.15
C ILE A 1 7.38 35.13 -6.10
N ARG A 2 8.36 34.29 -6.46
CA ARG A 2 8.08 33.06 -7.19
C ARG A 2 7.55 32.06 -6.16
N LEU A 3 6.33 31.57 -6.36
CA LEU A 3 5.78 30.47 -5.57
C LEU A 3 6.58 29.20 -5.89
N GLY A 4 6.83 28.39 -4.87
CA GLY A 4 7.45 27.08 -5.04
C GLY A 4 6.52 26.09 -5.75
N HIS A 5 7.06 24.97 -6.18
CA HIS A 5 6.32 23.88 -6.78
C HIS A 5 6.16 22.74 -5.78
N VAL A 6 5.00 22.09 -5.78
CA VAL A 6 4.77 20.89 -4.95
C VAL A 6 5.40 19.70 -5.65
N HIS A 7 6.15 18.89 -4.90
CA HIS A 7 6.81 17.69 -5.43
C HIS A 7 5.79 16.73 -6.10
N PRO A 8 6.09 16.12 -7.25
CA PRO A 8 5.14 15.28 -8.00
C PRO A 8 4.61 14.07 -7.19
N ILE A 9 5.41 13.48 -6.31
CA ILE A 9 4.92 12.45 -5.36
C ILE A 9 3.85 13.03 -4.43
N THR A 10 4.09 14.22 -3.87
CA THR A 10 3.12 14.88 -2.98
C THR A 10 1.83 15.22 -3.72
N GLN A 11 1.91 15.73 -4.94
CA GLN A 11 0.74 15.98 -5.78
C GLN A 11 -0.06 14.69 -6.03
N THR A 12 0.66 13.58 -6.29
CA THR A 12 0.04 12.27 -6.49
C THR A 12 -0.66 11.79 -5.23
N ILE A 13 0.00 11.88 -4.06
CA ILE A 13 -0.56 11.50 -2.76
C ILE A 13 -1.84 12.27 -2.46
N GLU A 14 -1.85 13.59 -2.62
CA GLU A 14 -3.03 14.40 -2.36
C GLU A 14 -4.18 14.05 -3.31
N HIS A 15 -3.89 13.78 -4.57
CA HIS A 15 -4.90 13.32 -5.52
C HIS A 15 -5.49 11.94 -5.15
N LEU A 16 -4.64 11.01 -4.69
CA LEU A 16 -5.09 9.70 -4.21
C LEU A 16 -5.98 9.83 -2.97
N LYS A 17 -5.62 10.69 -2.01
CA LYS A 17 -6.45 10.99 -0.83
C LYS A 17 -7.81 11.54 -1.23
N GLU A 18 -7.85 12.47 -2.19
CA GLU A 18 -9.10 13.06 -2.68
C GLU A 18 -10.03 12.00 -3.31
N ILE A 19 -9.49 11.17 -4.21
CA ILE A 19 -10.27 10.10 -4.86
C ILE A 19 -10.81 9.12 -3.81
N MET A 20 -9.96 8.64 -2.92
CA MET A 20 -10.36 7.66 -1.92
C MET A 20 -11.32 8.26 -0.87
N GLY A 21 -11.15 9.53 -0.52
CA GLY A 21 -12.09 10.27 0.33
C GLY A 21 -13.50 10.35 -0.28
N ARG A 22 -13.61 10.61 -1.58
CA ARG A 22 -14.88 10.58 -2.31
C ARG A 22 -15.52 9.18 -2.35
N LEU A 23 -14.70 8.14 -2.28
CA LEU A 23 -15.16 6.75 -2.17
C LEU A 23 -15.48 6.35 -0.72
N GLY A 24 -15.39 7.26 0.24
CA GLY A 24 -15.76 7.06 1.65
C GLY A 24 -14.66 6.44 2.51
N PHE A 25 -13.41 6.48 2.07
CA PHE A 25 -12.27 6.04 2.87
C PHE A 25 -11.68 7.21 3.67
N SER A 26 -11.35 6.99 4.92
CA SER A 26 -10.61 7.95 5.75
C SER A 26 -9.11 7.68 5.69
N VAL A 27 -8.31 8.73 5.71
CA VAL A 27 -6.84 8.61 5.75
C VAL A 27 -6.40 8.30 7.17
N THR A 28 -5.51 7.33 7.32
CA THR A 28 -4.88 6.99 8.60
C THR A 28 -3.38 6.83 8.41
N GLU A 29 -2.62 7.38 9.34
CA GLU A 29 -1.16 7.28 9.38
C GLU A 29 -0.71 6.32 10.48
N GLY A 30 0.52 5.83 10.37
CA GLY A 30 1.15 4.97 11.36
C GLY A 30 2.67 5.08 11.32
N PRO A 31 3.37 4.48 12.29
CA PRO A 31 4.82 4.57 12.41
C PRO A 31 5.54 3.88 11.25
N GLU A 32 6.71 4.42 10.89
CA GLU A 32 7.61 3.80 9.91
C GLU A 32 8.49 2.72 10.55
N VAL A 33 8.78 2.86 11.85
CA VAL A 33 9.49 1.85 12.64
C VAL A 33 8.49 0.92 13.28
N GLU A 34 8.58 -0.35 12.93
CA GLU A 34 7.62 -1.37 13.35
C GLU A 34 8.26 -2.51 14.14
N ASP A 35 7.41 -3.34 14.71
CA ASP A 35 7.77 -4.61 15.30
C ASP A 35 7.36 -5.80 14.41
N PRO A 36 7.89 -7.00 14.67
CA PRO A 36 7.56 -8.18 13.88
C PRO A 36 6.08 -8.60 13.96
N TRP A 37 5.39 -8.25 15.05
CA TRP A 37 3.95 -8.53 15.17
C TRP A 37 3.15 -7.83 14.08
N HIS A 38 3.27 -6.50 13.99
CA HIS A 38 2.51 -5.71 13.04
C HIS A 38 2.99 -5.88 11.58
N ASN A 39 4.32 -6.09 11.39
CA ASN A 39 4.87 -6.20 10.02
C ASN A 39 4.69 -7.58 9.40
N PHE A 40 4.52 -8.63 10.23
CA PHE A 40 4.47 -10.02 9.76
C PHE A 40 3.37 -10.87 10.42
N VAL A 41 3.43 -11.08 11.74
CA VAL A 41 2.62 -12.10 12.42
C VAL A 41 1.13 -11.85 12.27
N ALA A 42 0.68 -10.63 12.58
CA ALA A 42 -0.73 -10.24 12.45
C ALA A 42 -1.22 -10.20 10.98
N LEU A 43 -0.29 -10.17 10.02
CA LEU A 43 -0.56 -10.26 8.59
C LEU A 43 -0.48 -11.69 8.06
N ASN A 44 -0.53 -12.69 8.94
CA ASN A 44 -0.50 -14.11 8.57
C ASN A 44 0.78 -14.51 7.79
N ILE A 45 1.90 -13.81 8.01
CA ILE A 45 3.21 -14.13 7.42
C ILE A 45 3.97 -15.00 8.42
N PRO A 46 4.12 -16.32 8.18
CA PRO A 46 4.76 -17.24 9.11
C PRO A 46 6.26 -17.01 9.26
N ASP A 47 6.86 -17.61 10.30
CA ASP A 47 8.27 -17.36 10.66
C ASP A 47 9.27 -17.80 9.59
N ASP A 48 8.94 -18.82 8.82
CA ASP A 48 9.75 -19.39 7.73
C ASP A 48 9.47 -18.76 6.36
N HIS A 49 8.61 -17.74 6.29
CA HIS A 49 8.26 -17.10 5.03
C HIS A 49 9.44 -16.26 4.51
N PRO A 50 9.77 -16.34 3.20
CA PRO A 50 10.89 -15.58 2.61
C PRO A 50 10.82 -14.07 2.86
N ALA A 51 9.63 -13.48 2.90
CA ALA A 51 9.45 -12.04 3.19
C ALA A 51 9.99 -11.59 4.57
N ARG A 52 10.36 -12.53 5.47
CA ARG A 52 10.98 -12.23 6.77
C ARG A 52 12.52 -12.34 6.74
N ASP A 53 13.09 -12.68 5.60
CA ASP A 53 14.56 -12.78 5.47
C ASP A 53 15.21 -11.45 5.90
N PRO A 54 16.26 -11.49 6.74
CA PRO A 54 17.03 -10.31 7.10
C PRO A 54 17.64 -9.56 5.92
N LEU A 55 17.80 -10.20 4.77
CA LEU A 55 18.27 -9.55 3.54
C LEU A 55 17.18 -8.77 2.82
N ASP A 56 15.90 -9.08 3.09
CA ASP A 56 14.73 -8.43 2.48
C ASP A 56 14.12 -7.34 3.39
N ASN A 57 14.72 -7.07 4.56
CA ASN A 57 14.20 -6.11 5.53
C ASN A 57 15.31 -5.27 6.19
N PHE A 58 15.01 -4.01 6.52
CA PHE A 58 15.89 -3.14 7.30
C PHE A 58 15.63 -3.28 8.80
N TYR A 59 16.32 -4.21 9.47
CA TYR A 59 16.29 -4.36 10.92
C TYR A 59 17.17 -3.33 11.64
N LEU A 60 16.69 -2.78 12.75
CA LEU A 60 17.35 -1.72 13.50
C LEU A 60 18.20 -2.26 14.64
N LYS A 61 19.48 -2.49 14.40
CA LYS A 61 20.46 -2.98 15.41
C LYS A 61 20.53 -2.12 16.69
N THR A 62 20.29 -0.82 16.59
CA THR A 62 20.30 0.09 17.73
C THR A 62 19.12 -0.18 18.68
N ALA A 63 17.94 -0.51 18.15
CA ALA A 63 16.78 -0.86 18.95
C ALA A 63 17.00 -2.16 19.70
N GLU A 64 17.53 -3.18 19.03
CA GLU A 64 17.88 -4.46 19.65
C GLU A 64 18.89 -4.29 20.79
N LYS A 65 19.96 -3.51 20.57
CA LYS A 65 21.01 -3.24 21.56
C LYS A 65 20.47 -2.50 22.80
N ASN A 66 19.51 -1.58 22.63
CA ASN A 66 19.05 -0.71 23.72
C ASN A 66 17.88 -1.29 24.50
N SER A 67 17.01 -2.07 23.87
CA SER A 67 15.77 -2.58 24.50
C SER A 67 15.61 -4.10 24.42
N GLY A 68 16.50 -4.81 23.71
CA GLY A 68 16.33 -6.24 23.42
C GLY A 68 15.17 -6.55 22.47
N ALA A 69 14.44 -5.54 22.01
CA ALA A 69 13.26 -5.70 21.15
C ALA A 69 13.66 -5.56 19.68
N THR A 70 13.24 -6.52 18.86
CA THR A 70 13.42 -6.43 17.41
C THR A 70 12.55 -5.31 16.85
N ARG A 71 13.16 -4.43 16.07
CA ARG A 71 12.49 -3.37 15.32
C ARG A 71 13.03 -3.33 13.90
N LEU A 72 12.17 -2.92 12.95
CA LEU A 72 12.52 -2.80 11.55
C LEU A 72 11.81 -1.60 10.92
N LEU A 73 12.29 -1.15 9.78
CA LEU A 73 11.54 -0.24 8.93
C LEU A 73 10.44 -1.06 8.21
N ARG A 74 9.20 -0.59 8.24
CA ARG A 74 8.07 -1.31 7.66
C ARG A 74 8.28 -1.57 6.17
N SER A 75 8.02 -2.79 5.72
CA SER A 75 8.09 -3.20 4.32
C SER A 75 6.81 -2.92 3.53
N GLN A 76 5.74 -2.53 4.23
CA GLN A 76 4.40 -2.26 3.69
C GLN A 76 3.59 -1.37 4.62
N THR A 77 2.57 -0.70 4.12
CA THR A 77 1.67 0.12 4.94
C THR A 77 0.52 -0.69 5.57
N SER A 78 0.44 -2.00 5.32
CA SER A 78 -0.51 -2.94 5.95
C SER A 78 -0.40 -2.95 7.48
N THR A 79 0.76 -2.62 8.04
CA THR A 79 0.99 -2.46 9.48
C THR A 79 0.00 -1.48 10.11
N VAL A 80 -0.35 -0.41 9.39
CA VAL A 80 -1.34 0.59 9.84
C VAL A 80 -2.74 -0.01 9.91
N GLN A 81 -3.08 -0.93 9.00
CA GLN A 81 -4.36 -1.62 9.00
C GLN A 81 -4.53 -2.44 10.28
N ILE A 82 -3.50 -3.19 10.68
CA ILE A 82 -3.49 -3.96 11.92
C ILE A 82 -3.71 -3.03 13.13
N ARG A 83 -2.94 -1.95 13.26
CA ARG A 83 -3.06 -0.99 14.35
C ARG A 83 -4.45 -0.36 14.45
N VAL A 84 -5.06 -0.08 13.31
CA VAL A 84 -6.42 0.46 13.27
C VAL A 84 -7.42 -0.58 13.74
N MET A 85 -7.33 -1.81 13.27
CA MET A 85 -8.24 -2.88 13.66
C MET A 85 -8.09 -3.26 15.14
N GLU A 86 -6.88 -3.21 15.71
CA GLU A 86 -6.67 -3.38 17.17
C GLU A 86 -7.31 -2.27 18.02
N SER A 87 -7.45 -1.07 17.45
CA SER A 87 -7.90 0.12 18.20
C SER A 87 -9.40 0.39 18.15
N ARG A 88 -10.15 -0.21 17.23
CA ARG A 88 -11.58 0.04 17.03
C ARG A 88 -12.30 -1.17 16.46
N GLN A 89 -13.62 -1.21 16.64
CA GLN A 89 -14.48 -2.24 16.05
C GLN A 89 -14.95 -1.84 14.63
N PRO A 90 -15.31 -2.81 13.76
CA PRO A 90 -15.96 -2.52 12.50
C PRO A 90 -17.25 -1.68 12.66
N PRO A 91 -17.59 -0.82 11.66
CA PRO A 91 -16.97 -0.76 10.34
C PRO A 91 -15.64 -0.01 10.33
N VAL A 92 -14.66 -0.56 9.60
CA VAL A 92 -13.36 0.07 9.33
C VAL A 92 -13.25 0.30 7.83
N ARG A 93 -13.02 1.55 7.40
CA ARG A 93 -12.85 1.90 6.00
C ARG A 93 -11.81 2.99 5.87
N ILE A 94 -10.58 2.59 5.59
CA ILE A 94 -9.41 3.45 5.63
C ILE A 94 -8.52 3.28 4.41
N ILE A 95 -7.71 4.31 4.14
CA ILE A 95 -6.45 4.18 3.41
C ILE A 95 -5.30 4.53 4.33
N SER A 96 -4.20 3.80 4.20
CA SER A 96 -2.89 4.14 4.77
C SER A 96 -1.94 4.53 3.64
N LEU A 97 -1.30 5.68 3.81
CA LEU A 97 -0.33 6.23 2.87
C LEU A 97 0.97 6.51 3.61
N GLY A 98 2.10 6.12 3.05
CA GLY A 98 3.38 6.44 3.64
C GLY A 98 4.55 5.72 3.02
N ARG A 99 5.73 6.02 3.54
CA ARG A 99 6.98 5.40 3.13
C ARG A 99 7.05 3.96 3.59
N VAL A 100 7.64 3.14 2.73
CA VAL A 100 7.98 1.75 3.00
C VAL A 100 9.41 1.49 2.53
N TYR A 101 10.01 0.43 3.04
CA TYR A 101 11.44 0.21 2.91
C TYR A 101 11.73 -1.24 2.53
N ARG A 102 12.46 -1.44 1.45
CA ARG A 102 12.94 -2.75 0.99
C ARG A 102 14.39 -2.60 0.54
N PRO A 103 15.31 -3.51 0.88
CA PRO A 103 16.72 -3.41 0.49
C PRO A 103 16.97 -3.74 -0.98
N ASP A 104 16.06 -3.31 -1.86
CA ASP A 104 16.19 -3.47 -3.30
C ASP A 104 17.36 -2.61 -3.83
N GLU A 105 18.06 -3.11 -4.83
CA GLU A 105 19.05 -2.31 -5.55
C GLU A 105 18.36 -1.20 -6.34
N ALA A 106 18.91 0.01 -6.24
CA ALA A 106 18.32 1.19 -6.91
C ALA A 106 18.53 1.14 -8.42
N ASP A 107 17.46 0.94 -9.17
CA ASP A 107 17.43 0.96 -10.63
C ASP A 107 16.38 1.96 -11.18
N ALA A 108 15.99 1.86 -12.44
CA ALA A 108 15.00 2.75 -13.05
C ALA A 108 13.57 2.54 -12.49
N THR A 109 13.29 1.41 -11.84
CA THR A 109 11.97 0.97 -11.39
C THR A 109 11.88 0.67 -9.90
N HIS A 110 13.02 0.50 -9.23
CA HIS A 110 13.13 0.18 -7.80
C HIS A 110 13.96 1.23 -7.06
N PHE A 111 13.56 1.48 -5.83
CA PHE A 111 14.30 2.34 -4.90
C PHE A 111 14.09 1.81 -3.47
N PRO A 112 15.12 1.79 -2.62
CA PRO A 112 15.03 1.20 -1.27
C PRO A 112 13.97 1.82 -0.37
N MET A 113 13.58 3.06 -0.62
CA MET A 113 12.49 3.76 0.05
C MET A 113 11.50 4.25 -1.01
N PHE A 114 10.25 3.85 -0.90
CA PHE A 114 9.18 4.29 -1.79
C PHE A 114 7.88 4.48 -1.00
N HIS A 115 6.82 4.97 -1.66
CA HIS A 115 5.54 5.18 -1.01
C HIS A 115 4.52 4.13 -1.46
N GLN A 116 3.76 3.65 -0.49
CA GLN A 116 2.61 2.79 -0.73
C GLN A 116 1.31 3.47 -0.30
N MET A 117 0.24 3.21 -1.03
CA MET A 117 -1.13 3.40 -0.55
C MET A 117 -1.79 2.03 -0.44
N GLU A 118 -2.35 1.75 0.72
CA GLU A 118 -3.18 0.57 0.92
C GLU A 118 -4.56 0.95 1.44
N GLY A 119 -5.58 0.28 0.92
CA GLY A 119 -6.96 0.44 1.36
C GLY A 119 -7.44 -0.80 2.10
N LEU A 120 -8.22 -0.58 3.15
CA LEU A 120 -8.90 -1.62 3.93
C LEU A 120 -10.36 -1.24 4.11
N TRP A 121 -11.26 -2.18 3.87
CA TRP A 121 -12.65 -2.10 4.28
C TRP A 121 -13.06 -3.40 4.97
N VAL A 122 -13.43 -3.31 6.25
CA VAL A 122 -13.96 -4.43 7.05
C VAL A 122 -15.32 -4.03 7.60
N ASP A 123 -16.33 -4.84 7.33
CA ASP A 123 -17.70 -4.67 7.81
C ASP A 123 -18.44 -6.02 7.72
N ARG A 124 -19.72 -6.03 8.07
CA ARG A 124 -20.59 -7.20 7.84
C ARG A 124 -20.87 -7.37 6.35
N GLY A 125 -20.58 -8.55 5.81
CA GLY A 125 -20.96 -8.94 4.45
C GLY A 125 -20.21 -8.18 3.34
N VAL A 126 -19.00 -7.73 3.57
CA VAL A 126 -18.12 -7.15 2.53
C VAL A 126 -17.72 -8.25 1.55
N THR A 127 -17.72 -7.96 0.25
CA THR A 127 -17.54 -8.93 -0.82
C THR A 127 -16.46 -8.57 -1.82
N MET A 128 -15.95 -9.57 -2.54
CA MET A 128 -15.04 -9.37 -3.69
C MET A 128 -15.66 -8.49 -4.79
N ALA A 129 -16.98 -8.51 -4.96
CA ALA A 129 -17.67 -7.65 -5.93
C ALA A 129 -17.52 -6.16 -5.57
N GLN A 130 -17.60 -5.83 -4.27
CA GLN A 130 -17.36 -4.46 -3.79
C GLN A 130 -15.90 -4.04 -3.97
N LEU A 131 -14.93 -4.92 -3.69
CA LEU A 131 -13.51 -4.66 -3.99
C LEU A 131 -13.31 -4.30 -5.46
N LYS A 132 -13.83 -5.14 -6.37
CA LYS A 132 -13.75 -4.90 -7.82
C LYS A 132 -14.39 -3.57 -8.22
N SER A 133 -15.51 -3.21 -7.61
CA SER A 133 -16.22 -1.95 -7.87
C SER A 133 -15.41 -0.74 -7.39
N VAL A 134 -14.85 -0.80 -6.19
CA VAL A 134 -13.98 0.26 -5.64
C VAL A 134 -12.76 0.47 -6.52
N LEU A 135 -12.08 -0.61 -6.93
CA LEU A 135 -10.90 -0.51 -7.80
C LEU A 135 -11.23 0.02 -9.19
N ARG A 136 -12.41 -0.32 -9.74
CA ARG A 136 -12.87 0.24 -11.01
C ARG A 136 -13.14 1.73 -10.89
N LEU A 137 -13.87 2.15 -9.86
CA LEU A 137 -14.16 3.58 -9.62
C LEU A 137 -12.87 4.38 -9.36
N PHE A 138 -11.94 3.80 -8.62
CA PHE A 138 -10.61 4.38 -8.41
C PHE A 138 -9.88 4.58 -9.75
N ALA A 139 -9.79 3.52 -10.56
CA ALA A 139 -9.10 3.57 -11.85
C ALA A 139 -9.71 4.62 -12.79
N THR A 140 -11.04 4.64 -12.91
CA THR A 140 -11.77 5.62 -13.72
C THR A 140 -11.51 7.05 -13.22
N SER A 141 -11.50 7.26 -11.91
CA SER A 141 -11.24 8.58 -11.32
C SER A 141 -9.80 9.04 -11.50
N TYR A 142 -8.83 8.12 -11.41
CA TYR A 142 -7.41 8.45 -11.49
C TYR A 142 -6.92 8.61 -12.96
N LEU A 143 -7.32 7.70 -13.84
CA LEU A 143 -6.85 7.65 -15.23
C LEU A 143 -7.73 8.45 -16.18
N GLY A 144 -8.99 8.70 -15.80
CA GLY A 144 -10.00 9.34 -16.64
C GLY A 144 -10.62 8.39 -17.68
N GLY A 145 -11.93 8.48 -17.91
CA GLY A 145 -12.64 7.68 -18.91
C GLY A 145 -12.85 6.21 -18.52
N ASP A 146 -13.28 5.41 -19.49
CA ASP A 146 -13.45 3.97 -19.32
C ASP A 146 -12.10 3.26 -19.26
N VAL A 147 -11.83 2.60 -18.15
CA VAL A 147 -10.58 1.86 -17.91
C VAL A 147 -10.89 0.36 -17.91
N ASN A 148 -10.22 -0.38 -18.80
CA ASN A 148 -10.25 -1.82 -18.75
C ASN A 148 -9.38 -2.32 -17.59
N ILE A 149 -9.99 -3.12 -16.71
CA ILE A 149 -9.34 -3.71 -15.54
C ILE A 149 -9.34 -5.22 -15.69
N ARG A 150 -8.21 -5.83 -15.38
CA ARG A 150 -8.04 -7.28 -15.32
C ARG A 150 -7.65 -7.69 -13.91
N PHE A 151 -8.28 -8.74 -13.40
CA PHE A 151 -7.95 -9.39 -12.14
C PHE A 151 -7.35 -10.75 -12.46
N ARG A 152 -6.12 -10.99 -12.04
CA ARG A 152 -5.43 -12.27 -12.19
C ARG A 152 -5.33 -12.95 -10.82
N PRO A 153 -5.63 -14.25 -10.70
CA PRO A 153 -5.38 -14.97 -9.45
C PRO A 153 -3.92 -14.80 -9.00
N SER A 154 -3.73 -14.62 -7.70
CA SER A 154 -2.43 -14.47 -7.07
C SER A 154 -2.48 -15.06 -5.66
N PHE A 155 -1.38 -14.98 -4.93
CA PHE A 155 -1.29 -15.40 -3.54
C PHE A 155 -0.59 -14.33 -2.70
N PHE A 156 -1.27 -13.95 -1.61
CA PHE A 156 -0.67 -13.14 -0.54
C PHE A 156 -1.08 -13.76 0.80
N PRO A 157 -0.17 -13.86 1.80
CA PRO A 157 -0.47 -14.52 3.07
C PRO A 157 -1.66 -13.91 3.84
N PHE A 158 -1.92 -12.63 3.63
CA PHE A 158 -2.92 -11.83 4.35
C PHE A 158 -4.27 -11.69 3.62
N THR A 159 -4.43 -12.31 2.44
CA THR A 159 -5.69 -12.27 1.67
C THR A 159 -6.02 -13.63 1.04
N GLU A 160 -7.33 -14.00 1.07
CA GLU A 160 -7.87 -15.19 0.41
C GLU A 160 -9.34 -14.94 0.03
N PRO A 161 -9.70 -14.96 -1.27
CA PRO A 161 -8.83 -15.08 -2.44
C PRO A 161 -8.01 -13.80 -2.70
N SER A 162 -6.82 -14.00 -3.29
CA SER A 162 -5.91 -12.93 -3.67
C SER A 162 -5.92 -12.72 -5.18
N VAL A 163 -5.76 -11.48 -5.61
CA VAL A 163 -5.65 -11.10 -7.02
C VAL A 163 -4.58 -10.04 -7.25
N GLU A 164 -3.91 -10.13 -8.37
CA GLU A 164 -3.20 -9.00 -8.95
C GLU A 164 -4.13 -8.23 -9.87
N VAL A 165 -4.00 -6.90 -9.85
CA VAL A 165 -4.84 -5.97 -10.59
C VAL A 165 -4.03 -5.29 -11.64
N ASP A 166 -4.45 -5.39 -12.90
CA ASP A 166 -3.85 -4.68 -14.01
C ASP A 166 -4.84 -3.73 -14.64
N PHE A 167 -4.34 -2.56 -15.09
CA PHE A 167 -5.08 -1.60 -15.88
C PHE A 167 -4.56 -1.56 -17.31
N TRP A 168 -5.48 -1.42 -18.27
CA TRP A 168 -5.12 -1.10 -19.63
C TRP A 168 -4.86 0.39 -19.77
N TRP A 169 -3.61 0.76 -19.99
CA TRP A 169 -3.21 2.15 -20.13
C TRP A 169 -2.16 2.32 -21.23
N SER A 170 -2.34 3.31 -22.10
CA SER A 170 -1.40 3.63 -23.18
C SER A 170 -1.03 2.41 -24.03
N GLY A 171 -2.03 1.59 -24.40
CA GLY A 171 -1.84 0.46 -25.33
C GLY A 171 -1.26 -0.81 -24.71
N ARG A 172 -1.14 -0.91 -23.38
CA ARG A 172 -0.63 -2.09 -22.68
C ARG A 172 -1.27 -2.30 -21.31
N TRP A 173 -1.19 -3.54 -20.83
CA TRP A 173 -1.51 -3.86 -19.45
C TRP A 173 -0.40 -3.38 -18.52
N ILE A 174 -0.79 -2.72 -17.45
CA ILE A 174 0.12 -2.22 -16.41
C ILE A 174 -0.37 -2.80 -15.11
N GLU A 175 0.54 -3.49 -14.43
CA GLU A 175 0.29 -3.94 -13.06
C GLU A 175 0.06 -2.71 -12.16
N PHE A 176 -1.05 -2.75 -11.44
CA PHE A 176 -1.47 -1.70 -10.54
C PHE A 176 -1.07 -2.03 -9.10
N GLY A 177 -1.34 -3.26 -8.68
CA GLY A 177 -1.02 -3.75 -7.35
C GLY A 177 -1.73 -5.03 -6.99
N GLY A 178 -1.58 -5.46 -5.74
CA GLY A 178 -2.26 -6.60 -5.16
C GLY A 178 -3.55 -6.22 -4.45
N ALA A 179 -4.51 -7.15 -4.44
CA ALA A 179 -5.77 -6.99 -3.72
C ALA A 179 -6.35 -8.36 -3.32
N GLY A 180 -7.29 -8.38 -2.39
CA GLY A 180 -7.98 -9.61 -2.01
C GLY A 180 -8.94 -9.41 -0.85
N MET A 181 -9.66 -10.49 -0.53
CA MET A 181 -10.44 -10.54 0.71
C MET A 181 -9.47 -10.75 1.88
N VAL A 182 -9.69 -10.06 2.99
CA VAL A 182 -8.84 -10.19 4.18
C VAL A 182 -8.93 -11.64 4.70
N ASP A 183 -7.77 -12.25 4.92
CA ASP A 183 -7.69 -13.62 5.44
C ASP A 183 -8.33 -13.71 6.83
N PRO A 184 -9.13 -14.75 7.13
CA PRO A 184 -9.71 -14.96 8.46
C PRO A 184 -8.69 -14.94 9.61
N ASN A 185 -7.46 -15.42 9.38
CA ASN A 185 -6.41 -15.38 10.40
C ASN A 185 -6.00 -13.95 10.75
N VAL A 186 -6.01 -13.02 9.79
CA VAL A 186 -5.74 -11.60 10.02
C VAL A 186 -6.85 -10.99 10.90
N LEU A 187 -8.12 -11.31 10.61
CA LEU A 187 -9.26 -10.86 11.43
C LEU A 187 -9.16 -11.41 12.85
N ASN A 188 -8.87 -12.70 13.00
CA ASN A 188 -8.67 -13.34 14.30
C ASN A 188 -7.51 -12.71 15.08
N ALA A 189 -6.40 -12.39 14.42
CA ALA A 189 -5.21 -11.80 15.08
C ALA A 189 -5.52 -10.45 15.73
N VAL A 190 -6.50 -9.70 15.23
CA VAL A 190 -6.93 -8.40 15.78
C VAL A 190 -8.21 -8.50 16.62
N GLY A 191 -8.70 -9.73 16.89
CA GLY A 191 -9.87 -9.97 17.73
C GLY A 191 -11.23 -9.76 17.05
N TYR A 192 -11.28 -9.77 15.73
CA TYR A 192 -12.53 -9.74 14.97
C TYR A 192 -13.00 -11.17 14.66
N ASP A 193 -14.30 -11.41 14.83
CA ASP A 193 -14.91 -12.70 14.49
C ASP A 193 -15.10 -12.81 12.96
N PRO A 194 -14.38 -13.71 12.25
CA PRO A 194 -14.48 -13.88 10.82
C PRO A 194 -15.81 -14.49 10.34
N GLU A 195 -16.60 -15.07 11.22
CA GLU A 195 -17.96 -15.51 10.92
C GLU A 195 -18.96 -14.34 10.86
N VAL A 196 -18.60 -13.22 11.47
CA VAL A 196 -19.43 -12.01 11.55
C VAL A 196 -18.96 -10.94 10.57
N TYR A 197 -17.65 -10.77 10.44
CA TYR A 197 -17.02 -9.71 9.65
C TYR A 197 -16.22 -10.27 8.50
N THR A 198 -16.33 -9.62 7.37
CA THR A 198 -15.51 -9.85 6.20
C THR A 198 -14.88 -8.53 5.76
N GLY A 199 -13.83 -8.58 4.98
CA GLY A 199 -13.21 -7.37 4.48
C GLY A 199 -12.40 -7.61 3.23
N PHE A 200 -12.02 -6.53 2.59
CA PHE A 200 -11.03 -6.57 1.52
C PHE A 200 -9.91 -5.56 1.78
N ALA A 201 -8.75 -5.87 1.21
CA ALA A 201 -7.61 -4.97 1.17
C ALA A 201 -7.04 -4.88 -0.25
N PHE A 202 -6.35 -3.77 -0.54
CA PHE A 202 -5.59 -3.58 -1.77
C PHE A 202 -4.40 -2.66 -1.50
N GLY A 203 -3.32 -2.85 -2.26
CA GLY A 203 -2.11 -2.04 -2.14
C GLY A 203 -1.51 -1.67 -3.50
N LEU A 204 -0.94 -0.48 -3.57
CA LEU A 204 -0.29 0.04 -4.78
C LEU A 204 0.93 0.91 -4.45
N GLY A 205 1.90 0.93 -5.36
CA GLY A 205 3.05 1.84 -5.30
C GLY A 205 2.70 3.22 -5.85
N VAL A 206 2.89 4.26 -5.04
CA VAL A 206 2.57 5.65 -5.41
C VAL A 206 3.47 6.14 -6.53
N GLU A 207 4.78 5.83 -6.49
CA GLU A 207 5.74 6.24 -7.52
C GLU A 207 5.37 5.70 -8.89
N ARG A 208 4.86 4.47 -8.96
CA ARG A 208 4.44 3.87 -10.24
C ARG A 208 3.33 4.69 -10.91
N LEU A 209 2.37 5.16 -10.13
CA LEU A 209 1.31 6.06 -10.60
C LEU A 209 1.84 7.46 -10.94
N CYS A 210 2.70 8.02 -10.08
CA CYS A 210 3.35 9.31 -10.28
C CYS A 210 4.16 9.32 -11.58
N MET A 211 5.04 8.34 -11.77
CA MET A 211 5.88 8.21 -12.96
C MET A 211 5.05 8.12 -14.24
N ARG A 212 3.94 7.37 -14.21
CA ARG A 212 3.04 7.24 -15.35
C ARG A 212 2.34 8.54 -15.70
N ARG A 213 1.82 9.23 -14.68
CA ARG A 213 1.11 10.50 -14.85
C ARG A 213 2.02 11.59 -15.44
N HIS A 214 3.26 11.64 -14.96
CA HIS A 214 4.24 12.68 -15.30
C HIS A 214 5.23 12.24 -16.38
N GLN A 215 5.07 11.05 -16.96
CA GLN A 215 5.96 10.48 -18.00
C GLN A 215 7.42 10.38 -17.54
N VAL A 216 7.65 10.16 -16.25
CA VAL A 216 8.96 9.90 -15.67
C VAL A 216 9.34 8.43 -15.93
N THR A 217 10.54 8.20 -16.45
CA THR A 217 11.01 6.86 -16.85
C THR A 217 11.99 6.24 -15.86
N ASP A 218 12.52 7.03 -14.94
CA ASP A 218 13.50 6.59 -13.94
C ASP A 218 13.05 7.08 -12.55
N ILE A 219 12.75 6.13 -11.63
CA ILE A 219 12.28 6.45 -10.28
C ILE A 219 13.29 7.29 -9.50
N ARG A 220 14.59 7.14 -9.79
CA ARG A 220 15.68 7.87 -9.12
C ARG A 220 15.58 9.38 -9.32
N ASP A 221 15.00 9.84 -10.42
CA ASP A 221 14.82 11.27 -10.69
C ASP A 221 13.87 11.93 -9.68
N LEU A 222 12.91 11.17 -9.13
CA LEU A 222 12.01 11.64 -8.07
C LEU A 222 12.74 11.88 -6.74
N TYR A 223 13.93 11.29 -6.54
CA TYR A 223 14.67 11.33 -5.26
C TYR A 223 16.00 12.09 -5.33
N ARG A 224 16.50 12.40 -6.53
CA ARG A 224 17.76 13.14 -6.71
C ARG A 224 17.70 14.61 -6.26
N ASN A 225 16.51 15.14 -6.04
CA ASN A 225 16.28 16.53 -5.65
C ASN A 225 16.91 17.55 -6.64
N ASP A 226 16.93 17.23 -7.94
CA ASP A 226 17.40 18.15 -8.98
C ASP A 226 16.34 19.22 -9.25
N VAL A 227 16.66 20.47 -8.97
CA VAL A 227 15.76 21.61 -9.16
C VAL A 227 15.29 21.77 -10.61
N ARG A 228 16.12 21.38 -11.59
CA ARG A 228 15.75 21.44 -13.02
C ARG A 228 14.67 20.42 -13.35
N PHE A 229 14.71 19.24 -12.70
CA PHE A 229 13.68 18.23 -12.83
C PHE A 229 12.40 18.69 -12.11
N LEU A 230 12.51 19.13 -10.86
CA LEU A 230 11.37 19.53 -10.02
C LEU A 230 10.58 20.73 -10.58
N ARG A 231 11.24 21.61 -11.34
CA ARG A 231 10.59 22.78 -11.98
C ARG A 231 9.66 22.43 -13.15
N GLN A 232 9.62 21.18 -13.57
CA GLN A 232 8.76 20.73 -14.67
C GLN A 232 7.32 20.44 -14.22
N PHE A 233 7.09 20.39 -12.90
CA PHE A 233 5.80 20.04 -12.27
C PHE A 233 5.22 21.23 -11.45
#